data_639235efe4485b7934fadae37afee105
#
_entry.id   639235efe4485b7934fadae37afee105
#
_cell.length_a   1.000
_cell.length_b   1.000
_cell.length_c   1.000
_cell.angle_alpha   90.00
_cell.angle_beta   90.00
_cell.angle_gamma   90.00
#
_symmetry.space_group_name_H-M   'P 1'
#
loop_
_entity.id
_entity.type
_entity.pdbx_description
1 polymer ?
#
loop_
_entity_poly.entity_id
_entity_poly.type
_entity_poly.pdbx_seq_one_letter_code
_entity_poly.pdbx_strand_id
1 'polypeptide(L)'
;MGNDGEYRHYQCSNCKLVNYDLSTGLGQEQFVVLDKDPTDDNDKWNKDKDQSFEFISEYLPTPGSMLDIGCGSGRLLYVARRAGWEVMGLELSGEMAELVRDKLGIQVVVEDFLEADPRAVSEGLFDLVCLRHVLEHLPDCNLAMSKLRELLQPGGHALIEIPNVESLAKNVKRFLTNIGLRRAKYPVDIVIGHANEFCKSSFEYLLKETGFTLVRWETYSKQPVVNYLYNRLHVGNKARALIRRAP
;
A
#
# COMPACT_ATOMS: atom_id res chain seq x y z
N MET A 1 20.31 12.58 -9.37
CA MET A 1 19.36 13.71 -9.31
C MET A 1 18.74 13.84 -10.68
N GLY A 2 17.41 13.76 -10.76
CA GLY A 2 16.64 14.14 -11.93
C GLY A 2 15.90 15.44 -11.62
N ASN A 3 15.77 16.30 -12.58
CA ASN A 3 14.98 17.52 -12.46
C ASN A 3 14.10 17.63 -13.72
N ASP A 4 12.80 17.52 -13.53
CA ASP A 4 11.80 17.55 -14.59
C ASP A 4 11.02 18.85 -14.64
N GLY A 5 11.72 19.94 -14.45
CA GLY A 5 11.16 21.29 -14.49
C GLY A 5 10.41 21.69 -13.22
N GLU A 6 9.64 20.79 -12.61
CA GLU A 6 8.87 21.07 -11.39
C GLU A 6 9.08 20.00 -10.30
N TYR A 7 9.53 18.79 -10.64
CA TYR A 7 9.65 17.68 -9.68
C TYR A 7 11.09 17.21 -9.53
N ARG A 8 11.62 17.29 -8.33
CA ARG A 8 12.92 16.73 -8.00
C ARG A 8 12.75 15.37 -7.35
N HIS A 9 13.63 14.45 -7.71
CA HIS A 9 13.66 13.14 -7.06
C HIS A 9 15.10 12.73 -6.73
N TYR A 10 15.23 11.90 -5.71
CA TYR A 10 16.49 11.38 -5.20
C TYR A 10 16.41 9.87 -5.14
N GLN A 11 17.39 9.17 -5.68
CA GLN A 11 17.48 7.73 -5.51
C GLN A 11 18.60 7.41 -4.52
N CYS A 12 18.27 6.65 -3.48
CA CYS A 12 19.25 6.15 -2.52
C CYS A 12 20.24 5.22 -3.21
N SER A 13 21.55 5.51 -3.10
CA SER A 13 22.59 4.66 -3.68
C SER A 13 22.69 3.28 -3.03
N ASN A 14 22.27 3.17 -1.78
CA ASN A 14 22.33 1.94 -0.98
C ASN A 14 21.13 1.03 -1.25
N CYS A 15 19.90 1.49 -0.95
CA CYS A 15 18.70 0.64 -1.02
C CYS A 15 17.84 0.84 -2.28
N LYS A 16 18.17 1.81 -3.14
CA LYS A 16 17.45 2.15 -4.39
C LYS A 16 16.06 2.77 -4.20
N LEU A 17 15.64 3.10 -2.98
CA LEU A 17 14.43 3.88 -2.76
C LEU A 17 14.50 5.19 -3.56
N VAL A 18 13.42 5.54 -4.22
CA VAL A 18 13.27 6.85 -4.87
C VAL A 18 12.34 7.69 -4.01
N ASN A 19 12.83 8.85 -3.59
CA ASN A 19 12.05 9.87 -2.87
C ASN A 19 11.82 11.07 -3.76
N TYR A 20 10.65 11.67 -3.67
CA TYR A 20 10.31 12.93 -4.33
C TYR A 20 10.45 14.10 -3.35
N ASP A 21 10.90 15.24 -3.88
CA ASP A 21 10.97 16.49 -3.13
C ASP A 21 9.54 17.08 -3.06
N LEU A 22 8.89 16.90 -1.93
CA LEU A 22 7.53 17.35 -1.69
C LEU A 22 7.41 18.88 -1.59
N SER A 23 8.54 19.60 -1.42
CA SER A 23 8.55 21.06 -1.38
C SER A 23 8.13 21.69 -2.72
N THR A 24 8.14 20.92 -3.80
CA THR A 24 7.73 21.34 -5.15
C THR A 24 6.24 21.17 -5.43
N GLY A 25 5.43 20.83 -4.41
CA GLY A 25 3.97 20.83 -4.52
C GLY A 25 3.37 19.58 -5.14
N LEU A 26 4.00 18.41 -4.95
CA LEU A 26 3.30 17.13 -5.15
C LEU A 26 2.13 17.06 -4.18
N GLY A 27 0.98 17.63 -4.60
CA GLY A 27 -0.22 17.62 -3.79
C GLY A 27 -0.63 16.19 -3.48
N GLN A 28 -0.74 15.87 -2.21
CA GLN A 28 -1.48 14.68 -1.79
C GLN A 28 -2.96 14.99 -2.03
N GLU A 29 -3.44 14.75 -3.25
CA GLU A 29 -4.86 14.80 -3.51
C GLU A 29 -5.53 13.65 -2.77
N GLN A 30 -6.55 13.97 -1.98
CA GLN A 30 -7.39 12.95 -1.37
C GLN A 30 -8.12 12.22 -2.49
N PHE A 31 -7.88 10.93 -2.63
CA PHE A 31 -8.59 10.10 -3.58
C PHE A 31 -9.97 9.72 -3.01
N VAL A 32 -10.99 10.50 -3.37
CA VAL A 32 -12.37 10.23 -2.98
C VAL A 32 -13.09 9.53 -4.13
N VAL A 33 -13.60 8.32 -3.90
CA VAL A 33 -14.28 7.49 -4.90
C VAL A 33 -15.63 7.04 -4.35
N LEU A 34 -16.58 7.96 -4.27
CA LEU A 34 -17.90 7.73 -3.66
C LEU A 34 -18.85 6.87 -4.51
N ASP A 35 -18.58 6.71 -5.81
CA ASP A 35 -19.42 5.95 -6.74
C ASP A 35 -19.24 4.43 -6.66
N LYS A 36 -18.35 3.94 -5.78
CA LYS A 36 -18.09 2.53 -5.64
C LYS A 36 -18.91 1.88 -4.54
N ASP A 37 -19.56 0.78 -4.92
CA ASP A 37 -20.28 -0.06 -3.96
C ASP A 37 -19.34 -1.18 -3.46
N PRO A 38 -18.94 -1.17 -2.18
CA PRO A 38 -18.07 -2.20 -1.63
C PRO A 38 -18.72 -3.58 -1.56
N THR A 39 -20.04 -3.67 -1.71
CA THR A 39 -20.79 -4.95 -1.65
C THR A 39 -20.99 -5.60 -3.02
N ASP A 40 -20.69 -4.90 -4.11
CA ASP A 40 -20.83 -5.46 -5.47
C ASP A 40 -19.66 -6.42 -5.79
N ASP A 41 -19.94 -7.72 -5.74
CA ASP A 41 -18.99 -8.79 -6.06
C ASP A 41 -18.59 -8.83 -7.56
N ASN A 42 -19.32 -8.13 -8.44
CA ASN A 42 -19.03 -8.10 -9.88
C ASN A 42 -18.19 -6.88 -10.31
N ASP A 43 -18.04 -5.86 -9.46
CA ASP A 43 -17.25 -4.68 -9.78
C ASP A 43 -15.77 -5.08 -9.90
N LYS A 44 -15.18 -4.76 -11.07
CA LYS A 44 -13.74 -5.00 -11.33
C LYS A 44 -12.81 -4.26 -10.37
N TRP A 45 -13.24 -3.13 -9.81
CA TRP A 45 -12.50 -2.39 -8.80
C TRP A 45 -12.39 -3.17 -7.50
N ASN A 46 -13.43 -3.91 -7.13
CA ASN A 46 -13.46 -4.74 -5.93
C ASN A 46 -12.59 -5.99 -6.04
N LYS A 47 -12.46 -6.57 -7.23
CA LYS A 47 -11.64 -7.79 -7.47
C LYS A 47 -10.18 -7.66 -7.04
N ASP A 48 -9.58 -6.48 -7.14
CA ASP A 48 -8.20 -6.24 -6.67
C ASP A 48 -8.09 -6.39 -5.14
N LYS A 49 -9.12 -5.96 -4.39
CA LYS A 49 -9.20 -6.09 -2.94
C LYS A 49 -9.52 -7.51 -2.52
N ASP A 50 -10.35 -8.21 -3.29
CA ASP A 50 -10.66 -9.62 -3.07
C ASP A 50 -9.38 -10.47 -3.20
N GLN A 51 -8.56 -10.23 -4.23
CA GLN A 51 -7.26 -10.90 -4.38
C GLN A 51 -6.30 -10.60 -3.22
N SER A 52 -6.37 -9.40 -2.63
CA SER A 52 -5.59 -9.09 -1.43
C SER A 52 -6.05 -9.91 -0.24
N PHE A 53 -7.36 -10.09 -0.10
CA PHE A 53 -7.91 -10.92 0.97
C PHE A 53 -7.65 -12.42 0.74
N GLU A 54 -7.72 -12.90 -0.50
CA GLU A 54 -7.32 -14.27 -0.85
C GLU A 54 -5.87 -14.55 -0.42
N PHE A 55 -4.96 -13.62 -0.72
CA PHE A 55 -3.57 -13.69 -0.28
C PHE A 55 -3.45 -13.71 1.25
N ILE A 56 -4.17 -12.84 1.98
CA ILE A 56 -4.19 -12.86 3.44
C ILE A 56 -4.62 -14.25 3.93
N SER A 57 -5.71 -14.79 3.40
CA SER A 57 -6.30 -16.06 3.85
C SER A 57 -5.39 -17.26 3.60
N GLU A 58 -4.52 -17.21 2.58
CA GLU A 58 -3.52 -18.25 2.31
C GLU A 58 -2.49 -18.36 3.45
N TYR A 59 -2.07 -17.23 4.02
CA TYR A 59 -1.03 -17.20 5.05
C TYR A 59 -1.57 -17.08 6.48
N LEU A 60 -2.75 -16.50 6.63
CA LEU A 60 -3.43 -16.28 7.91
C LEU A 60 -4.85 -16.87 7.86
N PRO A 61 -4.98 -18.21 7.90
CA PRO A 61 -6.27 -18.88 7.71
C PRO A 61 -7.21 -18.73 8.91
N THR A 62 -6.70 -18.34 10.08
CA THR A 62 -7.50 -18.12 11.29
C THR A 62 -7.83 -16.64 11.42
N PRO A 63 -9.13 -16.28 11.43
CA PRO A 63 -9.55 -14.89 11.64
C PRO A 63 -9.11 -14.36 13.02
N GLY A 64 -8.85 -13.07 13.07
CA GLY A 64 -8.52 -12.31 14.27
C GLY A 64 -9.02 -10.86 14.13
N SER A 65 -8.33 -9.91 14.74
CA SER A 65 -8.59 -8.49 14.63
C SER A 65 -7.80 -7.86 13.48
N MET A 66 -8.46 -7.03 12.64
CA MET A 66 -7.85 -6.39 11.47
C MET A 66 -8.15 -4.90 11.42
N LEU A 67 -7.11 -4.09 11.18
CA LEU A 67 -7.21 -2.68 10.83
C LEU A 67 -6.82 -2.49 9.36
N ASP A 68 -7.62 -1.75 8.60
CA ASP A 68 -7.28 -1.31 7.24
C ASP A 68 -7.03 0.20 7.23
N ILE A 69 -5.77 0.61 7.05
CA ILE A 69 -5.34 2.01 6.99
C ILE A 69 -5.46 2.50 5.55
N GLY A 70 -6.20 3.61 5.36
CA GLY A 70 -6.61 4.08 4.05
C GLY A 70 -7.65 3.14 3.44
N CYS A 71 -8.67 2.78 4.22
CA CYS A 71 -9.64 1.73 3.85
C CYS A 71 -10.51 2.08 2.62
N GLY A 72 -10.55 3.35 2.22
CA GLY A 72 -11.30 3.82 1.06
C GLY A 72 -12.78 3.40 1.12
N SER A 73 -13.28 2.73 0.08
CA SER A 73 -14.67 2.25 0.03
C SER A 73 -14.99 1.12 1.02
N GLY A 74 -14.02 0.58 1.74
CA GLY A 74 -14.22 -0.49 2.73
C GLY A 74 -14.35 -1.90 2.15
N ARG A 75 -14.03 -2.14 0.86
CA ARG A 75 -14.16 -3.47 0.26
C ARG A 75 -13.34 -4.53 1.00
N LEU A 76 -12.09 -4.25 1.36
CA LEU A 76 -11.26 -5.22 2.08
C LEU A 76 -11.86 -5.54 3.45
N LEU A 77 -12.35 -4.53 4.17
CA LEU A 77 -13.06 -4.70 5.44
C LEU A 77 -14.33 -5.57 5.28
N TYR A 78 -15.09 -5.33 4.20
CA TYR A 78 -16.31 -6.08 3.91
C TYR A 78 -16.03 -7.58 3.72
N VAL A 79 -15.05 -7.93 2.88
CA VAL A 79 -14.75 -9.35 2.61
C VAL A 79 -14.10 -10.01 3.82
N ALA A 80 -13.24 -9.32 4.56
CA ALA A 80 -12.63 -9.83 5.78
C ALA A 80 -13.68 -10.13 6.88
N ARG A 81 -14.63 -9.20 7.10
CA ARG A 81 -15.72 -9.41 8.05
C ARG A 81 -16.59 -10.62 7.69
N ARG A 82 -16.90 -10.81 6.41
CA ARG A 82 -17.64 -12.00 5.95
C ARG A 82 -16.88 -13.30 6.20
N ALA A 83 -15.55 -13.23 6.26
CA ALA A 83 -14.69 -14.37 6.61
C ALA A 83 -14.45 -14.52 8.12
N GLY A 84 -15.11 -13.72 8.96
CA GLY A 84 -15.08 -13.84 10.42
C GLY A 84 -14.05 -12.96 11.13
N TRP A 85 -13.37 -12.04 10.41
CA TRP A 85 -12.46 -11.08 11.05
C TRP A 85 -13.23 -9.99 11.79
N GLU A 86 -12.70 -9.56 12.93
CA GLU A 86 -13.11 -8.32 13.60
C GLU A 86 -12.40 -7.17 12.91
N VAL A 87 -13.15 -6.25 12.30
CA VAL A 87 -12.58 -5.27 11.38
C VAL A 87 -12.82 -3.84 11.82
N MET A 88 -11.82 -2.98 11.61
CA MET A 88 -11.87 -1.54 11.80
C MET A 88 -11.16 -0.86 10.64
N GLY A 89 -11.60 0.35 10.26
CA GLY A 89 -10.94 1.20 9.28
C GLY A 89 -10.31 2.44 9.91
N LEU A 90 -9.25 2.95 9.26
CA LEU A 90 -8.74 4.29 9.45
C LEU A 90 -8.68 4.95 8.06
N GLU A 91 -9.27 6.14 7.91
CA GLU A 91 -9.41 6.82 6.63
C GLU A 91 -9.27 8.34 6.82
N LEU A 92 -8.53 8.98 5.94
CA LEU A 92 -8.32 10.42 5.98
C LEU A 92 -9.57 11.20 5.53
N SER A 93 -10.29 10.67 4.53
CA SER A 93 -11.50 11.28 4.01
C SER A 93 -12.71 10.98 4.88
N GLY A 94 -13.31 12.03 5.47
CA GLY A 94 -14.56 11.91 6.22
C GLY A 94 -15.70 11.34 5.39
N GLU A 95 -15.82 11.74 4.12
CA GLU A 95 -16.85 11.26 3.20
C GLU A 95 -16.74 9.77 2.92
N MET A 96 -15.50 9.27 2.72
CA MET A 96 -15.26 7.84 2.54
C MET A 96 -15.56 7.05 3.82
N ALA A 97 -15.17 7.58 4.97
CA ALA A 97 -15.45 6.96 6.26
C ALA A 97 -16.96 6.88 6.55
N GLU A 98 -17.73 7.91 6.23
CA GLU A 98 -19.19 7.90 6.32
C GLU A 98 -19.80 6.85 5.42
N LEU A 99 -19.37 6.77 4.16
CA LEU A 99 -19.81 5.74 3.22
C LEU A 99 -19.61 4.32 3.76
N VAL A 100 -18.47 4.04 4.38
CA VAL A 100 -18.19 2.72 4.99
C VAL A 100 -19.08 2.47 6.20
N ARG A 101 -19.26 3.45 7.07
CA ARG A 101 -20.15 3.34 8.24
C ARG A 101 -21.59 3.09 7.83
N ASP A 102 -22.09 3.87 6.87
CA ASP A 102 -23.49 3.81 6.42
C ASP A 102 -23.79 2.53 5.66
N LYS A 103 -22.93 2.15 4.70
CA LYS A 103 -23.18 0.97 3.87
C LYS A 103 -22.83 -0.34 4.56
N LEU A 104 -21.79 -0.36 5.38
CA LEU A 104 -21.28 -1.59 5.93
C LEU A 104 -21.51 -1.72 7.45
N GLY A 105 -21.82 -0.64 8.17
CA GLY A 105 -21.88 -0.66 9.62
C GLY A 105 -20.55 -1.04 10.28
N ILE A 106 -19.43 -0.65 9.64
CA ILE A 106 -18.07 -0.90 10.14
C ILE A 106 -17.56 0.40 10.75
N GLN A 107 -16.91 0.29 11.92
CA GLN A 107 -16.27 1.44 12.57
C GLN A 107 -15.07 1.90 11.74
N VAL A 108 -14.99 3.22 11.50
CA VAL A 108 -13.86 3.87 10.83
C VAL A 108 -13.47 5.09 11.63
N VAL A 109 -12.19 5.22 11.96
CA VAL A 109 -11.60 6.42 12.53
C VAL A 109 -11.23 7.38 11.42
N VAL A 110 -11.59 8.67 11.54
CA VAL A 110 -11.22 9.71 10.56
C VAL A 110 -10.01 10.44 11.10
N GLU A 111 -8.83 10.11 10.59
CA GLU A 111 -7.56 10.70 11.05
C GLU A 111 -6.46 10.54 10.01
N ASP A 112 -5.48 11.45 10.00
CA ASP A 112 -4.22 11.22 9.28
C ASP A 112 -3.39 10.17 10.02
N PHE A 113 -2.98 9.11 9.31
CA PHE A 113 -2.23 8.01 9.93
C PHE A 113 -0.91 8.46 10.57
N LEU A 114 -0.20 9.44 9.98
CA LEU A 114 1.04 9.93 10.57
C LEU A 114 0.82 10.81 11.81
N GLU A 115 -0.33 11.45 11.92
CA GLU A 115 -0.70 12.27 13.08
C GLU A 115 -1.44 11.47 14.17
N ALA A 116 -2.15 10.40 13.78
CA ALA A 116 -2.96 9.59 14.68
C ALA A 116 -2.16 9.05 15.87
N ASP A 117 -2.71 9.17 17.07
CA ASP A 117 -2.22 8.41 18.23
C ASP A 117 -2.71 6.95 18.09
N PRO A 118 -1.81 5.95 18.02
CA PRO A 118 -2.20 4.55 17.94
C PRO A 118 -3.17 4.11 19.03
N ARG A 119 -3.07 4.67 20.23
CA ARG A 119 -3.97 4.36 21.36
C ARG A 119 -5.36 4.99 21.21
N ALA A 120 -5.44 6.13 20.51
CA ALA A 120 -6.73 6.73 20.17
C ALA A 120 -7.44 6.01 19.03
N VAL A 121 -6.69 5.35 18.15
CA VAL A 121 -7.25 4.50 17.09
C VAL A 121 -7.92 3.27 17.68
N SER A 122 -7.26 2.58 18.60
CA SER A 122 -7.82 1.39 19.28
C SER A 122 -7.17 1.18 20.66
N GLU A 123 -7.98 0.74 21.64
CA GLU A 123 -7.46 0.30 22.95
C GLU A 123 -6.72 -1.04 22.85
N GLY A 124 -7.03 -1.85 21.84
CA GLY A 124 -6.42 -3.16 21.59
C GLY A 124 -5.41 -3.13 20.45
N LEU A 125 -4.54 -4.14 20.41
CA LEU A 125 -3.62 -4.36 19.31
C LEU A 125 -4.25 -5.33 18.29
N PHE A 126 -3.86 -5.17 17.02
CA PHE A 126 -4.39 -5.96 15.92
C PHE A 126 -3.51 -7.17 15.59
N ASP A 127 -4.12 -8.26 15.14
CA ASP A 127 -3.44 -9.43 14.58
C ASP A 127 -2.93 -9.14 13.17
N LEU A 128 -3.67 -8.30 12.43
CA LEU A 128 -3.35 -7.88 11.07
C LEU A 128 -3.62 -6.38 10.88
N VAL A 129 -2.66 -5.66 10.30
CA VAL A 129 -2.86 -4.29 9.81
C VAL A 129 -2.57 -4.25 8.32
N CYS A 130 -3.47 -3.63 7.54
CA CYS A 130 -3.33 -3.49 6.09
C CYS A 130 -3.02 -2.04 5.71
N LEU A 131 -2.04 -1.85 4.81
CA LEU A 131 -1.74 -0.59 4.14
C LEU A 131 -1.71 -0.87 2.63
N ARG A 132 -2.80 -0.59 1.93
CA ARG A 132 -2.90 -0.85 0.50
C ARG A 132 -2.86 0.45 -0.28
N HIS A 133 -1.75 0.67 -1.00
CA HIS A 133 -1.52 1.92 -1.71
C HIS A 133 -1.59 3.16 -0.79
N VAL A 134 -0.94 3.06 0.37
CA VAL A 134 -0.84 4.13 1.37
C VAL A 134 0.62 4.51 1.61
N LEU A 135 1.51 3.53 1.81
CA LEU A 135 2.89 3.77 2.20
C LEU A 135 3.67 4.64 1.20
N GLU A 136 3.39 4.49 -0.09
CA GLU A 136 4.01 5.31 -1.14
C GLU A 136 3.64 6.80 -1.07
N HIS A 137 2.52 7.13 -0.43
CA HIS A 137 2.05 8.50 -0.26
C HIS A 137 2.59 9.18 1.00
N LEU A 138 3.08 8.40 1.97
CA LEU A 138 3.52 8.91 3.26
C LEU A 138 4.93 9.50 3.15
N PRO A 139 5.15 10.76 3.57
CA PRO A 139 6.46 11.41 3.47
C PRO A 139 7.51 10.76 4.37
N ASP A 140 7.13 10.27 5.54
CA ASP A 140 8.01 9.60 6.50
C ASP A 140 7.63 8.12 6.68
N CYS A 141 8.28 7.27 5.89
CA CYS A 141 8.06 5.83 5.95
C CYS A 141 8.56 5.20 7.27
N ASN A 142 9.59 5.78 7.93
CA ASN A 142 10.07 5.25 9.20
C ASN A 142 9.06 5.51 10.31
N LEU A 143 8.50 6.72 10.36
CA LEU A 143 7.42 7.05 11.30
C LEU A 143 6.20 6.17 11.04
N ALA A 144 5.81 5.97 9.78
CA ALA A 144 4.70 5.09 9.40
C ALA A 144 4.91 3.67 9.92
N MET A 145 6.10 3.10 9.73
CA MET A 145 6.42 1.75 10.21
C MET A 145 6.50 1.67 11.74
N SER A 146 6.95 2.74 12.41
CA SER A 146 6.92 2.81 13.88
C SER A 146 5.49 2.77 14.41
N LYS A 147 4.59 3.59 13.87
CA LYS A 147 3.17 3.59 14.25
C LYS A 147 2.49 2.27 13.91
N LEU A 148 2.80 1.68 12.76
CA LEU A 148 2.33 0.35 12.40
C LEU A 148 2.73 -0.70 13.45
N ARG A 149 3.97 -0.62 13.94
CA ARG A 149 4.46 -1.52 15.00
C ARG A 149 3.68 -1.36 16.30
N GLU A 150 3.30 -0.14 16.67
CA GLU A 150 2.52 0.12 17.87
C GLU A 150 1.09 -0.41 17.80
N LEU A 151 0.50 -0.47 16.61
CA LEU A 151 -0.85 -1.01 16.36
C LEU A 151 -0.90 -2.54 16.33
N LEU A 152 0.21 -3.22 16.06
CA LEU A 152 0.24 -4.67 15.91
C LEU A 152 0.53 -5.39 17.21
N GLN A 153 -0.08 -6.57 17.41
CA GLN A 153 0.33 -7.53 18.43
C GLN A 153 1.80 -7.93 18.26
N PRO A 154 2.53 -8.29 19.33
CA PRO A 154 3.81 -8.99 19.20
C PRO A 154 3.63 -10.26 18.34
N GLY A 155 4.40 -10.35 17.24
CA GLY A 155 4.22 -11.43 16.27
C GLY A 155 3.05 -11.27 15.29
N GLY A 156 2.29 -10.18 15.39
CA GLY A 156 1.24 -9.81 14.44
C GLY A 156 1.79 -9.48 13.05
N HIS A 157 0.92 -9.45 12.06
CA HIS A 157 1.28 -9.31 10.65
C HIS A 157 0.79 -8.00 10.06
N ALA A 158 1.49 -7.52 9.03
CA ALA A 158 0.94 -6.47 8.19
C ALA A 158 0.97 -6.86 6.71
N LEU A 159 -0.10 -6.51 5.98
CA LEU A 159 -0.15 -6.53 4.53
C LEU A 159 0.17 -5.15 4.01
N ILE A 160 1.23 -5.04 3.20
CA ILE A 160 1.60 -3.79 2.51
C ILE A 160 1.53 -4.01 1.01
N GLU A 161 0.72 -3.22 0.31
CA GLU A 161 0.67 -3.20 -1.15
C GLU A 161 1.14 -1.86 -1.67
N ILE A 162 2.11 -1.89 -2.58
CA ILE A 162 2.78 -0.71 -3.15
C ILE A 162 3.05 -0.91 -4.64
N PRO A 163 3.20 0.16 -5.42
CA PRO A 163 3.72 0.08 -6.78
C PRO A 163 5.16 -0.43 -6.79
N ASN A 164 5.49 -1.25 -7.78
CA ASN A 164 6.85 -1.74 -7.98
C ASN A 164 7.58 -0.88 -9.03
N VAL A 165 8.63 -0.17 -8.61
CA VAL A 165 9.41 0.68 -9.51
C VAL A 165 10.27 -0.13 -10.50
N GLU A 166 10.60 -1.38 -10.16
CA GLU A 166 11.35 -2.31 -11.02
C GLU A 166 10.47 -3.18 -11.91
N SER A 167 9.20 -2.79 -12.12
CA SER A 167 8.31 -3.55 -12.99
C SER A 167 8.85 -3.63 -14.43
N LEU A 168 8.57 -4.75 -15.10
CA LEU A 168 8.96 -4.96 -16.51
C LEU A 168 8.47 -3.81 -17.40
N ALA A 169 7.24 -3.35 -17.21
CA ALA A 169 6.67 -2.25 -17.97
C ALA A 169 7.45 -0.94 -17.77
N LYS A 170 7.80 -0.59 -16.52
CA LYS A 170 8.62 0.61 -16.22
C LYS A 170 10.03 0.46 -16.79
N ASN A 171 10.65 -0.72 -16.68
CA ASN A 171 12.00 -0.98 -17.22
C ASN A 171 12.04 -0.87 -18.75
N VAL A 172 11.06 -1.45 -19.46
CA VAL A 172 10.95 -1.32 -20.91
C VAL A 172 10.74 0.12 -21.33
N LYS A 173 9.84 0.86 -20.68
CA LYS A 173 9.63 2.28 -20.96
C LYS A 173 10.90 3.10 -20.76
N ARG A 174 11.64 2.84 -19.67
CA ARG A 174 12.90 3.50 -19.35
C ARG A 174 13.97 3.22 -20.43
N PHE A 175 14.09 1.96 -20.85
CA PHE A 175 14.99 1.56 -21.93
C PHE A 175 14.65 2.27 -23.25
N LEU A 176 13.37 2.27 -23.67
CA LEU A 176 12.92 2.94 -24.89
C LEU A 176 13.17 4.46 -24.85
N THR A 177 13.04 5.07 -23.69
CA THR A 177 13.35 6.50 -23.49
C THR A 177 14.86 6.75 -23.66
N ASN A 178 15.70 5.90 -23.05
CA ASN A 178 17.17 6.06 -23.11
C ASN A 178 17.73 5.93 -24.53
N ILE A 179 17.11 5.08 -25.36
CA ILE A 179 17.52 4.94 -26.78
C ILE A 179 16.79 5.90 -27.75
N GLY A 180 16.02 6.86 -27.20
CA GLY A 180 15.35 7.89 -27.98
C GLY A 180 14.08 7.46 -28.73
N LEU A 181 13.64 6.21 -28.59
CA LEU A 181 12.43 5.68 -29.24
C LEU A 181 11.14 6.11 -28.51
N ARG A 182 11.22 6.60 -27.29
CA ARG A 182 10.09 7.11 -26.52
C ARG A 182 10.41 8.51 -25.98
N ARG A 183 9.53 9.46 -26.19
CA ARG A 183 9.57 10.75 -25.49
C ARG A 183 8.79 10.58 -24.17
N ALA A 184 9.48 10.68 -23.05
CA ALA A 184 8.84 10.73 -21.74
C ALA A 184 8.55 12.19 -21.37
N LYS A 185 7.37 12.45 -20.84
CA LYS A 185 7.04 13.75 -20.22
C LYS A 185 7.89 13.95 -18.96
N TYR A 186 8.24 12.85 -18.30
CA TYR A 186 9.11 12.77 -17.13
C TYR A 186 10.13 11.64 -17.30
N PRO A 187 11.41 11.75 -16.86
CA PRO A 187 12.46 10.71 -17.01
C PRO A 187 12.17 9.42 -16.25
N VAL A 188 11.44 9.51 -15.13
CA VAL A 188 10.85 8.36 -14.42
C VAL A 188 9.34 8.50 -14.60
N ASP A 189 8.61 7.39 -14.71
CA ASP A 189 7.14 7.43 -14.71
C ASP A 189 6.65 7.88 -13.32
N ILE A 190 6.71 9.17 -13.08
CA ILE A 190 6.27 9.81 -11.83
C ILE A 190 4.76 9.65 -11.73
N VAL A 191 4.29 9.16 -10.59
CA VAL A 191 2.89 9.18 -10.23
C VAL A 191 2.68 10.37 -9.29
N ILE A 192 1.87 11.33 -9.71
CA ILE A 192 1.54 12.50 -8.90
C ILE A 192 0.91 12.01 -7.58
N GLY A 193 1.38 12.56 -6.46
CA GLY A 193 0.93 12.16 -5.12
C GLY A 193 1.79 11.08 -4.44
N HIS A 194 2.70 10.40 -5.15
CA HIS A 194 3.66 9.52 -4.49
C HIS A 194 4.80 10.32 -3.87
N ALA A 195 5.10 10.06 -2.61
CA ALA A 195 6.30 10.56 -1.93
C ALA A 195 7.48 9.61 -2.13
N ASN A 196 7.19 8.32 -2.28
CA ASN A 196 8.18 7.26 -2.36
C ASN A 196 7.86 6.24 -3.44
N GLU A 197 8.90 5.72 -4.10
CA GLU A 197 8.77 4.60 -5.03
C GLU A 197 9.67 3.46 -4.58
N PHE A 198 9.07 2.31 -4.33
CA PHE A 198 9.74 1.14 -3.76
C PHE A 198 10.12 0.12 -4.81
N CYS A 199 11.23 -0.57 -4.55
CA CYS A 199 11.56 -1.89 -5.09
C CYS A 199 11.75 -2.87 -3.92
N LYS A 200 11.96 -4.15 -4.23
CA LYS A 200 12.14 -5.16 -3.19
C LYS A 200 13.28 -4.82 -2.23
N SER A 201 14.44 -4.41 -2.76
CA SER A 201 15.62 -4.09 -1.93
C SER A 201 15.38 -2.88 -1.01
N SER A 202 14.71 -1.83 -1.49
CA SER A 202 14.39 -0.68 -0.64
C SER A 202 13.36 -1.02 0.44
N PHE A 203 12.42 -1.89 0.12
CA PHE A 203 11.43 -2.35 1.08
C PHE A 203 12.07 -3.25 2.16
N GLU A 204 12.90 -4.21 1.77
CA GLU A 204 13.65 -5.06 2.72
C GLU A 204 14.58 -4.25 3.62
N TYR A 205 15.19 -3.19 3.09
CA TYR A 205 15.99 -2.26 3.89
C TYR A 205 15.13 -1.55 4.95
N LEU A 206 13.96 -1.01 4.55
CA LEU A 206 13.01 -0.38 5.48
C LEU A 206 12.58 -1.34 6.59
N LEU A 207 12.25 -2.59 6.25
CA LEU A 207 11.85 -3.60 7.23
C LEU A 207 12.95 -3.88 8.26
N LYS A 208 14.19 -3.98 7.80
CA LYS A 208 15.37 -4.22 8.68
C LYS A 208 15.55 -3.08 9.68
N GLU A 209 15.43 -1.83 9.22
CA GLU A 209 15.61 -0.65 10.08
C GLU A 209 14.46 -0.48 11.09
N THR A 210 13.27 -1.01 10.77
CA THR A 210 12.04 -0.82 11.56
C THR A 210 11.62 -2.05 12.38
N GLY A 211 12.43 -3.12 12.35
CA GLY A 211 12.22 -4.32 13.18
C GLY A 211 11.07 -5.21 12.71
N PHE A 212 10.85 -5.27 11.41
CA PHE A 212 9.94 -6.22 10.78
C PHE A 212 10.68 -7.31 10.01
N THR A 213 10.05 -8.46 9.86
CA THR A 213 10.53 -9.58 9.05
C THR A 213 9.63 -9.77 7.85
N LEU A 214 10.22 -9.92 6.66
CA LEU A 214 9.49 -10.26 5.45
C LEU A 214 9.07 -11.73 5.48
N VAL A 215 7.78 -12.01 5.48
CA VAL A 215 7.21 -13.35 5.39
C VAL A 215 7.06 -13.77 3.94
N ARG A 216 6.47 -12.88 3.14
CA ARG A 216 6.24 -13.13 1.72
C ARG A 216 6.32 -11.83 0.92
N TRP A 217 6.89 -11.92 -0.27
CA TRP A 217 6.88 -10.87 -1.28
C TRP A 217 6.37 -11.44 -2.59
N GLU A 218 5.38 -10.80 -3.17
CA GLU A 218 4.86 -11.13 -4.48
C GLU A 218 4.77 -9.90 -5.36
N THR A 219 4.98 -10.09 -6.66
CA THR A 219 4.69 -9.05 -7.64
C THR A 219 3.65 -9.53 -8.62
N TYR A 220 2.72 -8.65 -8.96
CA TYR A 220 1.58 -9.02 -9.80
C TYR A 220 1.17 -7.87 -10.73
N SER A 221 0.30 -8.18 -11.69
CA SER A 221 -0.34 -7.23 -12.57
C SER A 221 -1.83 -7.52 -12.68
N LYS A 222 -2.56 -6.64 -13.34
CA LYS A 222 -3.99 -6.86 -13.64
C LYS A 222 -4.25 -8.04 -14.58
N GLN A 223 -3.21 -8.66 -15.17
CA GLN A 223 -3.31 -9.77 -16.10
C GLN A 223 -2.90 -11.09 -15.41
N PRO A 224 -3.86 -11.91 -14.97
CA PRO A 224 -3.56 -13.10 -14.16
C PRO A 224 -2.65 -14.12 -14.84
N VAL A 225 -2.76 -14.26 -16.17
CA VAL A 225 -2.02 -15.28 -16.95
C VAL A 225 -0.50 -15.10 -16.85
N VAL A 226 -0.02 -13.89 -16.67
CA VAL A 226 1.42 -13.60 -16.57
C VAL A 226 1.92 -13.48 -15.14
N ASN A 227 1.03 -13.51 -14.15
CA ASN A 227 1.41 -13.26 -12.75
C ASN A 227 2.38 -14.31 -12.21
N TYR A 228 2.28 -15.57 -12.63
CA TYR A 228 3.26 -16.59 -12.22
C TYR A 228 4.69 -16.17 -12.60
N LEU A 229 4.90 -15.74 -13.85
CA LEU A 229 6.21 -15.31 -14.32
C LEU A 229 6.65 -14.00 -13.66
N TYR A 230 5.72 -13.05 -13.51
CA TYR A 230 5.98 -11.76 -12.86
C TYR A 230 6.37 -11.93 -11.40
N ASN A 231 5.70 -12.82 -10.69
CA ASN A 231 6.04 -13.12 -9.31
C ASN A 231 7.43 -13.77 -9.20
N ARG A 232 7.72 -14.75 -10.04
CA ARG A 232 9.03 -15.43 -10.04
C ARG A 232 10.20 -14.49 -10.35
N LEU A 233 10.00 -13.51 -11.24
CA LEU A 233 11.02 -12.54 -11.66
C LEU A 233 10.97 -11.23 -10.87
N HIS A 234 9.98 -11.06 -9.98
CA HIS A 234 9.71 -9.83 -9.22
C HIS A 234 9.49 -8.58 -10.09
N VAL A 235 8.90 -8.74 -11.28
CA VAL A 235 8.74 -7.68 -12.28
C VAL A 235 7.30 -7.24 -12.54
N GLY A 236 6.35 -7.66 -11.71
CA GLY A 236 4.96 -7.19 -11.75
C GLY A 236 4.85 -5.69 -11.45
N ASN A 237 3.76 -5.06 -11.88
CA ASN A 237 3.56 -3.61 -11.71
C ASN A 237 3.27 -3.18 -10.27
N LYS A 238 2.72 -4.09 -9.49
CA LYS A 238 2.44 -3.93 -8.06
C LYS A 238 3.22 -4.97 -7.28
N ALA A 239 3.56 -4.65 -6.06
CA ALA A 239 4.11 -5.56 -5.08
C ALA A 239 3.16 -5.69 -3.90
N ARG A 240 3.10 -6.91 -3.35
CA ARG A 240 2.36 -7.27 -2.16
C ARG A 240 3.33 -7.95 -1.20
N ALA A 241 3.40 -7.44 0.02
CA ALA A 241 4.27 -7.96 1.06
C ALA A 241 3.46 -8.32 2.30
N LEU A 242 3.59 -9.54 2.76
CA LEU A 242 3.22 -9.92 4.13
C LEU A 242 4.47 -9.82 4.99
N ILE A 243 4.38 -9.01 6.04
CA ILE A 243 5.46 -8.81 7.00
C ILE A 243 4.99 -9.18 8.40
N ARG A 244 5.92 -9.46 9.29
CA ARG A 244 5.64 -9.82 10.67
C ARG A 244 6.39 -8.90 11.62
N ARG A 245 5.71 -8.38 12.65
CA ARG A 245 6.34 -7.68 13.77
C ARG A 245 7.22 -8.66 14.53
N ALA A 246 8.49 -8.30 14.75
CA ALA A 246 9.36 -9.06 15.66
C ALA A 246 8.74 -9.12 17.06
N PRO A 247 8.93 -10.21 17.80
CA PRO A 247 8.44 -10.38 19.17
C PRO A 247 8.84 -9.27 20.10
#